data_58fde2e62697a328a4030c8516b8e8f9
#
_entry.id   58fde2e62697a328a4030c8516b8e8f9
#
_cell.length_a   1.000
_cell.length_b   1.000
_cell.length_c   1.000
_cell.angle_alpha   90.00
_cell.angle_beta   90.00
_cell.angle_gamma   90.00
#
_symmetry.space_group_name_H-M   'P 1'
#
loop_
_entity.id
_entity.type
_entity.pdbx_description
1 polymer ?
#
loop_
_entity_poly.entity_id
_entity_poly.type
_entity_poly.pdbx_seq_one_letter_code
_entity_poly.pdbx_strand_id
1 'polypeptide(L)'
;MTISIQYVKMPTSETLTAFTEKRLKKLADKYSWLIAANVHFKLEKEKDAMGKKICEIELSLPGPKIFASSKEENFEVAVKESLNDVARQLKKRKETTFNH
;
A
#
# COMPACT_ATOMS: atom_id res chain seq x y z
N MET A 1 3.96 5.70 -12.84
CA MET A 1 4.39 5.13 -11.55
C MET A 1 4.70 3.65 -11.72
N THR A 2 5.82 3.22 -11.19
CA THR A 2 6.21 1.79 -11.19
C THR A 2 5.60 1.12 -9.96
N ILE A 3 4.99 -0.05 -10.15
CA ILE A 3 4.37 -0.80 -9.05
C ILE A 3 5.10 -2.13 -8.89
N SER A 4 5.57 -2.41 -7.68
CA SER A 4 6.19 -3.69 -7.33
C SER A 4 5.41 -4.32 -6.19
N ILE A 5 4.99 -5.56 -6.35
CA ILE A 5 4.23 -6.29 -5.34
C ILE A 5 4.97 -7.58 -5.01
N GLN A 6 5.26 -7.78 -3.73
CA GLN A 6 5.97 -8.94 -3.24
C GLN A 6 5.15 -9.69 -2.19
N TYR A 7 5.19 -11.01 -2.28
CA TYR A 7 4.56 -11.92 -1.34
C TYR A 7 5.66 -12.57 -0.50
N VAL A 8 5.77 -12.16 0.76
CA VAL A 8 6.87 -12.60 1.63
C VAL A 8 6.54 -13.94 2.25
N LYS A 9 7.27 -14.97 1.85
CA LYS A 9 7.13 -16.35 2.37
C LYS A 9 5.71 -16.90 2.23
N MET A 10 5.05 -16.57 1.12
CA MET A 10 3.70 -17.06 0.81
C MET A 10 3.51 -17.09 -0.70
N PRO A 11 2.56 -17.91 -1.20
CA PRO A 11 2.30 -17.97 -2.64
C PRO A 11 1.75 -16.64 -3.18
N THR A 12 2.08 -16.35 -4.44
CA THR A 12 1.54 -15.19 -5.15
C THR A 12 0.05 -15.41 -5.44
N SER A 13 -0.73 -14.36 -5.25
CA SER A 13 -2.15 -14.35 -5.62
C SER A 13 -2.37 -13.37 -6.77
N GLU A 14 -2.70 -13.89 -7.93
CA GLU A 14 -2.96 -13.03 -9.10
C GLU A 14 -4.16 -12.12 -8.89
N THR A 15 -5.19 -12.61 -8.22
CA THR A 15 -6.40 -11.84 -7.91
C THR A 15 -6.08 -10.66 -7.00
N LEU A 16 -5.30 -10.92 -5.95
CA LEU A 16 -4.91 -9.87 -5.01
C LEU A 16 -3.97 -8.86 -5.67
N THR A 17 -3.08 -9.33 -6.53
CA THR A 17 -2.19 -8.45 -7.31
C THR A 17 -3.00 -7.50 -8.18
N ALA A 18 -3.96 -8.02 -8.94
CA ALA A 18 -4.81 -7.21 -9.80
C ALA A 18 -5.65 -6.20 -9.00
N PHE A 19 -6.20 -6.62 -7.89
CA PHE A 19 -6.96 -5.77 -6.97
C PHE A 19 -6.12 -4.59 -6.48
N THR A 20 -4.90 -4.88 -6.07
CA THR A 20 -3.98 -3.88 -5.53
C THR A 20 -3.49 -2.93 -6.60
N GLU A 21 -3.07 -3.46 -7.76
CA GLU A 21 -2.60 -2.63 -8.89
C GLU A 21 -3.66 -1.66 -9.37
N LYS A 22 -4.90 -2.11 -9.48
CA LYS A 22 -6.01 -1.26 -9.92
C LYS A 22 -6.19 -0.05 -9.00
N ARG A 23 -6.12 -0.27 -7.69
CA ARG A 23 -6.27 0.78 -6.70
C ARG A 23 -5.09 1.74 -6.68
N LEU A 24 -3.88 1.21 -6.84
CA LEU A 24 -2.67 2.03 -6.91
C LEU A 24 -2.66 2.89 -8.18
N LYS A 25 -3.13 2.37 -9.30
CA LYS A 25 -3.24 3.15 -10.54
C LYS A 25 -4.21 4.32 -10.40
N LYS A 26 -5.31 4.13 -9.70
CA LYS A 26 -6.24 5.23 -9.40
C LYS A 26 -5.58 6.31 -8.54
N LEU A 27 -4.77 5.88 -7.58
CA LEU A 27 -4.03 6.81 -6.73
C LEU A 27 -3.01 7.60 -7.57
N ALA A 28 -2.31 6.93 -8.51
CA ALA A 28 -1.36 7.58 -9.39
C ALA A 28 -2.04 8.57 -10.34
N ASP A 29 -3.25 8.27 -10.78
CA ASP A 29 -4.02 9.21 -11.61
C ASP A 29 -4.36 10.48 -10.85
N LYS A 30 -4.61 10.37 -9.55
CA LYS A 30 -4.92 11.52 -8.71
C LYS A 30 -3.66 12.29 -8.31
N TYR A 31 -2.55 11.61 -8.13
CA TYR A 31 -1.27 12.20 -7.71
C TYR A 31 -0.20 11.84 -8.74
N SER A 32 -0.16 12.58 -9.85
CA SER A 32 0.71 12.29 -11.00
C SER A 32 2.21 12.36 -10.69
N TRP A 33 2.57 12.96 -9.57
CA TRP A 33 3.97 13.08 -9.14
C TRP A 33 4.47 11.88 -8.33
N LEU A 34 3.67 10.83 -8.16
CA LEU A 34 4.13 9.58 -7.56
C LEU A 34 5.10 8.88 -8.50
N ILE A 35 6.22 8.40 -7.95
CA ILE A 35 7.30 7.76 -8.70
C ILE A 35 7.15 6.24 -8.70
N ALA A 36 6.98 5.64 -7.53
CA ALA A 36 6.89 4.19 -7.40
C ALA A 36 6.09 3.79 -6.16
N ALA A 37 5.50 2.60 -6.23
CA ALA A 37 4.85 1.97 -5.09
C ALA A 37 5.44 0.59 -4.88
N ASN A 38 5.86 0.29 -3.67
CA ASN A 38 6.32 -1.04 -3.26
C ASN A 38 5.34 -1.59 -2.24
N VAL A 39 4.77 -2.75 -2.55
CA VAL A 39 3.79 -3.41 -1.68
C VAL A 39 4.35 -4.74 -1.22
N HIS A 40 4.23 -5.01 0.07
CA HIS A 40 4.63 -6.30 0.65
C HIS A 40 3.42 -6.92 1.35
N PHE A 41 3.11 -8.16 0.98
CA PHE A 41 2.12 -8.96 1.66
C PHE A 41 2.82 -9.96 2.57
N LYS A 42 2.43 -9.98 3.82
CA LYS A 42 3.03 -10.84 4.84
C LYS A 42 1.95 -11.51 5.69
N LEU A 43 2.31 -12.66 6.27
CA LEU A 43 1.48 -13.30 7.28
C LEU A 43 2.20 -13.15 8.62
N GLU A 44 1.48 -12.67 9.62
CA GLU A 44 1.99 -12.66 10.97
C GLU A 44 1.62 -13.97 11.65
N LYS A 45 2.64 -14.74 12.03
CA LYS A 45 2.41 -16.00 12.76
C LYS A 45 2.29 -15.68 14.23
N GLU A 46 1.06 -15.53 14.70
CA GLU A 46 0.80 -15.49 16.12
C GLU A 46 0.48 -16.89 16.61
N LYS A 47 0.41 -17.07 17.92
CA LYS A 47 0.10 -18.34 18.56
C LYS A 47 -1.28 -18.88 18.19
N ASP A 48 -2.11 -18.06 17.57
CA ASP A 48 -3.43 -18.45 17.08
C ASP A 48 -3.28 -19.02 15.68
N ALA A 49 -4.07 -20.05 15.36
CA ALA A 49 -4.05 -20.73 14.07
C ALA A 49 -4.46 -19.81 12.91
N MET A 50 -4.96 -18.61 13.21
CA MET A 50 -5.39 -17.61 12.23
C MET A 50 -4.44 -16.41 12.28
N GLY A 51 -3.31 -16.51 11.57
CA GLY A 51 -2.36 -15.40 11.48
C GLY A 51 -2.99 -14.17 10.84
N LYS A 52 -2.56 -13.00 11.30
CA LYS A 52 -3.01 -11.75 10.71
C LYS A 52 -2.38 -11.53 9.35
N LYS A 53 -3.10 -10.90 8.47
CA LYS A 53 -2.67 -10.59 7.11
C LYS A 53 -2.24 -9.13 7.06
N ILE A 54 -1.00 -8.93 6.62
CA ILE A 54 -0.34 -7.61 6.65
C ILE A 54 -0.16 -7.12 5.22
N CYS A 55 -0.51 -5.86 5.00
CA CYS A 55 -0.20 -5.15 3.76
C CYS A 55 0.63 -3.92 4.10
N GLU A 56 1.86 -3.89 3.58
CA GLU A 56 2.74 -2.73 3.71
C GLU A 56 2.83 -2.03 2.36
N ILE A 57 2.66 -0.72 2.35
CA ILE A 57 2.78 0.09 1.15
C ILE A 57 3.81 1.19 1.39
N GLU A 58 4.82 1.24 0.52
CA GLU A 58 5.80 2.32 0.52
C GLU A 58 5.68 3.07 -0.79
N LEU A 59 5.50 4.38 -0.72
CA LEU A 59 5.43 5.23 -1.90
C LEU A 59 6.66 6.10 -2.01
N SER A 60 7.27 6.08 -3.20
CA SER A 60 8.36 6.99 -3.56
C SER A 60 7.78 8.18 -4.30
N LEU A 61 8.20 9.38 -3.90
CA LEU A 61 7.71 10.66 -4.43
C LEU A 61 8.79 11.70 -4.15
N PRO A 62 8.69 12.90 -4.73
CA PRO A 62 9.62 13.97 -4.37
C PRO A 62 9.54 14.24 -2.86
N GLY A 63 10.68 14.23 -2.19
CA GLY A 63 10.75 14.38 -0.73
C GLY A 63 10.76 13.04 -0.01
N PRO A 64 10.48 13.03 1.30
CA PRO A 64 10.49 11.80 2.08
C PRO A 64 9.44 10.79 1.62
N LYS A 65 9.78 9.51 1.69
CA LYS A 65 8.86 8.44 1.33
C LYS A 65 7.67 8.39 2.27
N ILE A 66 6.55 7.90 1.75
CA ILE A 66 5.35 7.66 2.54
C ILE A 66 5.22 6.16 2.77
N PHE A 67 4.88 5.77 3.98
CA PHE A 67 4.76 4.38 4.36
C PHE A 67 3.48 4.16 5.18
N ALA A 68 2.82 3.04 4.91
CA ALA A 68 1.69 2.59 5.72
C ALA A 68 1.73 1.07 5.85
N SER A 69 1.26 0.56 6.97
CA SER A 69 1.16 -0.87 7.23
C SER A 69 -0.16 -1.13 7.94
N SER A 70 -0.87 -2.16 7.51
CA SER A 70 -2.14 -2.56 8.11
C SER A 70 -2.15 -4.06 8.35
N LYS A 71 -2.78 -4.45 9.44
CA LYS A 71 -2.88 -5.84 9.90
C LYS A 71 -4.36 -6.17 10.08
N GLU A 72 -4.90 -7.09 9.28
CA GLU A 72 -6.32 -7.37 9.21
C GLU A 72 -6.61 -8.86 9.06
N GLU A 73 -7.89 -9.21 9.13
CA GLU A 73 -8.34 -10.60 8.98
C GLU A 73 -8.19 -11.10 7.54
N ASN A 74 -8.23 -10.21 6.54
CA ASN A 74 -7.99 -10.58 5.15
C ASN A 74 -7.17 -9.50 4.44
N PHE A 75 -6.53 -9.91 3.32
CA PHE A 75 -5.63 -9.04 2.59
C PHE A 75 -6.35 -7.87 1.91
N GLU A 76 -7.57 -8.07 1.44
CA GLU A 76 -8.29 -6.98 0.76
C GLU A 76 -8.57 -5.83 1.72
N VAL A 77 -8.97 -6.14 2.94
CA VAL A 77 -9.17 -5.11 3.98
C VAL A 77 -7.84 -4.45 4.34
N ALA A 78 -6.76 -5.25 4.44
CA ALA A 78 -5.44 -4.70 4.74
C ALA A 78 -4.99 -3.73 3.64
N VAL A 79 -5.23 -4.06 2.35
CA VAL A 79 -4.92 -3.17 1.23
C VAL A 79 -5.71 -1.87 1.36
N LYS A 80 -7.01 -1.96 1.61
CA LYS A 80 -7.87 -0.77 1.73
C LYS A 80 -7.42 0.14 2.87
N GLU A 81 -7.09 -0.44 4.02
CA GLU A 81 -6.64 0.33 5.18
C GLU A 81 -5.30 1.01 4.93
N SER A 82 -4.33 0.29 4.35
CA SER A 82 -3.03 0.87 4.01
C SER A 82 -3.18 1.97 2.94
N LEU A 83 -4.03 1.75 1.94
CA LEU A 83 -4.30 2.76 0.91
C LEU A 83 -4.96 4.01 1.50
N ASN A 84 -5.91 3.84 2.41
CA ASN A 84 -6.54 4.98 3.09
C ASN A 84 -5.49 5.80 3.86
N ASP A 85 -4.56 5.11 4.51
CA ASP A 85 -3.50 5.77 5.27
C ASP A 85 -2.57 6.57 4.34
N VAL A 86 -2.05 5.94 3.27
CA VAL A 86 -1.17 6.65 2.33
C VAL A 86 -1.91 7.79 1.63
N ALA A 87 -3.21 7.62 1.34
CA ALA A 87 -4.03 8.67 0.73
C ALA A 87 -4.13 9.90 1.63
N ARG A 88 -4.33 9.68 2.94
CA ARG A 88 -4.34 10.78 3.91
C ARG A 88 -3.00 11.49 3.96
N GLN A 89 -1.91 10.74 3.95
CA GLN A 89 -0.56 11.30 3.97
C GLN A 89 -0.26 12.09 2.68
N LEU A 90 -0.72 11.57 1.53
CA LEU A 90 -0.54 12.25 0.25
C LEU A 90 -1.31 13.57 0.20
N LYS A 91 -2.55 13.56 0.66
CA LYS A 91 -3.37 14.77 0.72
C LYS A 91 -2.71 15.84 1.59
N LYS A 92 -2.22 15.43 2.75
CA LYS A 92 -1.52 16.33 3.66
C LYS A 92 -0.23 16.87 3.04
N ARG A 93 0.54 16.00 2.37
CA ARG A 93 1.77 16.40 1.69
C ARG A 93 1.49 17.41 0.59
N LYS A 94 0.45 17.17 -0.21
CA LYS A 94 0.04 18.10 -1.27
C LYS A 94 -0.32 19.46 -0.70
N GLU A 95 -1.12 19.49 0.35
CA GLU A 95 -1.53 20.75 1.00
C GLU A 95 -0.32 21.53 1.55
N THR A 96 0.64 20.82 2.13
CA THR A 96 1.81 21.45 2.73
C THR A 96 2.81 21.92 1.68
N THR A 97 2.98 21.17 0.59
CA THR A 97 4.02 21.44 -0.41
C THR A 97 3.56 22.40 -1.49
N PHE A 98 2.29 22.34 -1.91
CA PHE A 98 1.79 23.07 -3.07
C PHE A 98 0.84 24.22 -2.75
N ASN A 99 0.47 24.41 -1.49
CA ASN A 99 -0.44 25.47 -1.07
C ASN A 99 0.24 26.48 -0.17
N HIS A 100 1.35 27.02 -0.66
CA HIS A 100 2.04 28.11 0.04
C HIS A 100 1.51 29.45 -0.39
#